data_6e9dcabe98535f4f73922f4798322558
#
_entry.id   6e9dcabe98535f4f73922f4798322558
#
_cell.length_a   1.000
_cell.length_b   1.000
_cell.length_c   1.000
_cell.angle_alpha   90.00
_cell.angle_beta   90.00
_cell.angle_gamma   90.00
#
_symmetry.space_group_name_H-M   'P 1'
#
loop_
_entity.id
_entity.type
_entity.pdbx_description
1 polymer ?
#
loop_
_entity_poly.entity_id
_entity_poly.type
_entity_poly.pdbx_seq_one_letter_code
_entity_poly.pdbx_strand_id
1 'polypeptide(L)'
;MAHSLLVDDEFWAVLEPLVPERATQRIGRPRVSDRVAFTAIVFVLLTGVPWRVVPEEVGCSGVTAWRRLRDWQAAGVWERLHRELLRRLNAAGQIDWSRGVVDASHIRALQGGL
;
A
#
# COMPACT_ATOMS: atom_id res chain seq x y z
N MET A 1 -6.13 16.94 5.83
CA MET A 1 -7.11 15.93 5.45
C MET A 1 -6.82 14.60 6.12
N ALA A 2 -7.87 13.94 6.60
CA ALA A 2 -7.72 12.69 7.33
C ALA A 2 -7.00 11.61 6.52
N HIS A 3 -7.27 11.53 5.22
CA HIS A 3 -6.71 10.47 4.38
C HIS A 3 -5.20 10.60 4.19
N SER A 4 -4.65 11.80 4.19
CA SER A 4 -3.21 11.99 4.02
C SER A 4 -2.41 11.50 5.21
N LEU A 5 -3.06 11.28 6.37
CA LEU A 5 -2.41 10.78 7.56
C LEU A 5 -2.23 9.26 7.57
N LEU A 6 -2.88 8.54 6.64
CA LEU A 6 -2.76 7.09 6.54
C LEU A 6 -1.35 6.67 6.15
N VAL A 7 -0.67 7.52 5.36
CA VAL A 7 0.70 7.26 4.94
C VAL A 7 1.49 8.53 5.25
N ASP A 8 2.08 8.57 6.43
CA ASP A 8 2.90 9.71 6.84
C ASP A 8 4.26 9.68 6.16
N ASP A 9 5.03 10.73 6.37
CA ASP A 9 6.34 10.88 5.72
C ASP A 9 7.32 9.79 6.16
N GLU A 10 7.26 9.38 7.42
CA GLU A 10 8.13 8.31 7.94
C GLU A 10 7.83 6.98 7.25
N PHE A 11 6.56 6.62 7.16
CA PHE A 11 6.15 5.38 6.52
C PHE A 11 6.53 5.40 5.04
N TRP A 12 6.26 6.52 4.36
CA TRP A 12 6.59 6.64 2.95
C TRP A 12 8.10 6.52 2.72
N ALA A 13 8.91 7.07 3.60
CA ALA A 13 10.36 6.96 3.51
C ALA A 13 10.84 5.50 3.57
N VAL A 14 10.10 4.64 4.27
CA VAL A 14 10.40 3.20 4.31
C VAL A 14 9.99 2.52 3.02
N LEU A 15 8.82 2.88 2.50
CA LEU A 15 8.23 2.20 1.35
C LEU A 15 8.85 2.64 0.02
N GLU A 16 9.15 3.91 -0.13
CA GLU A 16 9.58 4.46 -1.41
C GLU A 16 10.75 3.71 -2.05
N PRO A 17 11.83 3.36 -1.32
CA PRO A 17 12.94 2.62 -1.93
C PRO A 17 12.58 1.21 -2.39
N LEU A 18 11.47 0.67 -1.90
CA LEU A 18 11.04 -0.69 -2.24
C LEU A 18 10.17 -0.73 -3.49
N VAL A 19 9.64 0.41 -3.89
CA VAL A 19 8.77 0.52 -5.06
C VAL A 19 9.63 0.59 -6.31
N PRO A 20 9.32 -0.20 -7.36
CA PRO A 20 10.12 -0.17 -8.59
C PRO A 20 9.99 1.18 -9.28
N GLU A 21 11.10 1.64 -9.86
CA GLU A 21 11.06 2.82 -10.69
C GLU A 21 10.22 2.55 -11.93
N ARG A 22 9.53 3.58 -12.39
CA ARG A 22 8.71 3.48 -13.57
C ARG A 22 9.22 4.42 -14.65
N ALA A 23 9.05 3.98 -15.89
CA ALA A 23 9.37 4.83 -17.02
C ALA A 23 8.51 6.10 -16.97
N THR A 24 9.11 7.24 -17.26
CA THR A 24 8.40 8.50 -17.33
C THR A 24 7.37 8.45 -18.46
N GLN A 25 6.14 8.80 -18.14
CA GLN A 25 5.10 8.89 -19.15
C GLN A 25 5.33 10.14 -19.99
N ARG A 26 5.46 9.95 -21.29
CA ARG A 26 5.76 11.06 -22.21
C ARG A 26 4.52 11.71 -22.78
N ILE A 27 3.44 10.95 -22.95
CA ILE A 27 2.23 11.38 -23.62
C ILE A 27 1.04 11.02 -22.74
N GLY A 28 0.04 11.88 -22.74
CA GLY A 28 -1.22 11.64 -22.06
C GLY A 28 -1.25 12.20 -20.66
N ARG A 29 -2.23 11.74 -19.86
CA ARG A 29 -2.45 12.21 -18.52
C ARG A 29 -1.27 11.81 -17.60
N PRO A 30 -0.79 12.74 -16.77
CA PRO A 30 0.21 12.38 -15.77
C PRO A 30 -0.28 11.24 -14.89
N ARG A 31 0.63 10.38 -14.51
CA ARG A 31 0.29 9.24 -13.64
C ARG A 31 0.04 9.74 -12.21
N VAL A 32 -0.87 9.05 -11.54
CA VAL A 32 -1.05 9.24 -10.10
C VAL A 32 0.25 8.86 -9.40
N SER A 33 0.68 9.67 -8.45
CA SER A 33 1.91 9.39 -7.71
C SER A 33 1.78 8.08 -6.94
N ASP A 34 2.92 7.42 -6.73
CA ASP A 34 2.94 6.16 -5.99
C ASP A 34 2.45 6.35 -4.56
N ARG A 35 2.78 7.48 -3.94
CA ARG A 35 2.32 7.76 -2.57
C ARG A 35 0.81 7.89 -2.49
N VAL A 36 0.19 8.57 -3.45
CA VAL A 36 -1.27 8.71 -3.50
C VAL A 36 -1.93 7.37 -3.73
N ALA A 37 -1.41 6.58 -4.67
CA ALA A 37 -1.94 5.25 -4.93
C ALA A 37 -1.81 4.36 -3.69
N PHE A 38 -0.70 4.44 -2.99
CA PHE A 38 -0.52 3.67 -1.76
C PHE A 38 -1.49 4.12 -0.67
N THR A 39 -1.74 5.42 -0.56
CA THR A 39 -2.73 5.94 0.39
C THR A 39 -4.11 5.36 0.12
N ALA A 40 -4.51 5.27 -1.15
CA ALA A 40 -5.79 4.67 -1.52
C ALA A 40 -5.84 3.19 -1.17
N ILE A 41 -4.74 2.47 -1.38
CA ILE A 41 -4.64 1.06 -1.00
C ILE A 41 -4.81 0.92 0.51
N VAL A 42 -4.10 1.71 1.30
CA VAL A 42 -4.20 1.67 2.76
C VAL A 42 -5.62 1.99 3.21
N PHE A 43 -6.27 2.96 2.57
CA PHE A 43 -7.66 3.30 2.88
C PHE A 43 -8.56 2.08 2.74
N VAL A 44 -8.45 1.35 1.63
CA VAL A 44 -9.26 0.14 1.42
C VAL A 44 -8.93 -0.92 2.45
N LEU A 45 -7.64 -1.11 2.76
CA LEU A 45 -7.23 -2.10 3.75
C LEU A 45 -7.78 -1.82 5.14
N LEU A 46 -7.82 -0.55 5.54
CA LEU A 46 -8.27 -0.18 6.87
C LEU A 46 -9.79 -0.15 6.99
N THR A 47 -10.48 0.23 5.95
CA THR A 47 -11.94 0.41 6.01
C THR A 47 -12.71 -0.81 5.52
N GLY A 48 -12.10 -1.64 4.68
CA GLY A 48 -12.76 -2.79 4.10
C GLY A 48 -13.78 -2.45 3.03
N VAL A 49 -13.82 -1.21 2.56
CA VAL A 49 -14.76 -0.83 1.51
C VAL A 49 -14.35 -1.42 0.17
N PRO A 50 -15.30 -1.63 -0.76
CA PRO A 50 -14.95 -2.03 -2.11
C PRO A 50 -14.09 -0.98 -2.81
N TRP A 51 -13.24 -1.43 -3.72
CA TRP A 51 -12.35 -0.52 -4.45
C TRP A 51 -13.11 0.60 -5.16
N ARG A 52 -14.30 0.31 -5.67
CA ARG A 52 -15.10 1.28 -6.44
C ARG A 52 -15.62 2.45 -5.60
N VAL A 53 -15.59 2.34 -4.27
CA VAL A 53 -16.11 3.41 -3.40
C VAL A 53 -15.00 4.21 -2.72
N VAL A 54 -13.77 4.15 -3.24
CA VAL A 54 -12.69 5.00 -2.75
C VAL A 54 -13.06 6.47 -3.01
N PRO A 55 -13.04 7.34 -1.97
CA PRO A 55 -13.41 8.74 -2.14
C PRO A 55 -12.46 9.50 -3.04
N GLU A 56 -12.97 10.49 -3.79
CA GLU A 56 -12.14 11.33 -4.64
C GLU A 56 -11.09 12.11 -3.87
N GLU A 57 -11.35 12.44 -2.60
CA GLU A 57 -10.42 13.18 -1.76
C GLU A 57 -9.10 12.45 -1.55
N VAL A 58 -9.09 11.13 -1.74
CA VAL A 58 -7.85 10.36 -1.65
C VAL A 58 -6.90 10.73 -2.78
N GLY A 59 -7.44 11.18 -3.91
CA GLY A 59 -6.66 11.64 -5.06
C GLY A 59 -6.41 10.57 -6.12
N CYS A 60 -7.08 9.42 -6.02
CA CYS A 60 -6.85 8.28 -6.89
C CYS A 60 -8.12 7.44 -6.96
N SER A 61 -8.47 6.95 -8.13
CA SER A 61 -9.61 6.04 -8.25
C SER A 61 -9.26 4.66 -7.67
N GLY A 62 -10.28 3.94 -7.24
CA GLY A 62 -10.08 2.58 -6.74
C GLY A 62 -9.50 1.64 -7.80
N VAL A 63 -9.88 1.84 -9.07
CA VAL A 63 -9.33 1.03 -10.17
C VAL A 63 -7.83 1.24 -10.30
N THR A 64 -7.37 2.49 -10.26
CA THR A 64 -5.94 2.81 -10.33
C THR A 64 -5.20 2.22 -9.13
N ALA A 65 -5.76 2.37 -7.93
CA ALA A 65 -5.16 1.81 -6.71
C ALA A 65 -5.04 0.28 -6.80
N TRP A 66 -6.09 -0.38 -7.26
CA TRP A 66 -6.07 -1.83 -7.40
C TRP A 66 -5.01 -2.29 -8.40
N ARG A 67 -4.89 -1.58 -9.53
CA ARG A 67 -3.87 -1.91 -10.53
C ARG A 67 -2.46 -1.78 -9.96
N ARG A 68 -2.21 -0.73 -9.16
CA ARG A 68 -0.93 -0.57 -8.49
C ARG A 68 -0.67 -1.68 -7.49
N LEU A 69 -1.68 -2.03 -6.70
CA LEU A 69 -1.58 -3.14 -5.76
C LEU A 69 -1.18 -4.42 -6.48
N ARG A 70 -1.85 -4.73 -7.59
CA ARG A 70 -1.56 -5.90 -8.40
C ARG A 70 -0.13 -5.87 -8.94
N ASP A 71 0.26 -4.74 -9.51
CA ASP A 71 1.59 -4.61 -10.12
C ASP A 71 2.69 -4.71 -9.07
N TRP A 72 2.49 -4.09 -7.91
CA TRP A 72 3.46 -4.15 -6.83
C TRP A 72 3.53 -5.54 -6.21
N GLN A 73 2.43 -6.25 -6.15
CA GLN A 73 2.43 -7.62 -5.70
C GLN A 73 3.27 -8.51 -6.63
N ALA A 74 3.08 -8.35 -7.93
CA ALA A 74 3.86 -9.10 -8.92
C ALA A 74 5.35 -8.75 -8.85
N ALA A 75 5.67 -7.51 -8.49
CA ALA A 75 7.05 -7.05 -8.35
C ALA A 75 7.68 -7.40 -6.99
N GLY A 76 6.91 -8.01 -6.09
CA GLY A 76 7.43 -8.39 -4.77
C GLY A 76 7.53 -7.26 -3.77
N VAL A 77 6.89 -6.13 -4.02
CA VAL A 77 6.95 -4.96 -3.13
C VAL A 77 6.41 -5.30 -1.74
N TRP A 78 5.25 -5.97 -1.69
CA TRP A 78 4.60 -6.27 -0.41
C TRP A 78 5.43 -7.22 0.44
N GLU A 79 6.05 -8.19 -0.19
CA GLU A 79 6.93 -9.11 0.51
C GLU A 79 8.14 -8.39 1.07
N ARG A 80 8.75 -7.50 0.28
CA ARG A 80 9.89 -6.70 0.74
C ARG A 80 9.50 -5.75 1.86
N LEU A 81 8.31 -5.12 1.76
CA LEU A 81 7.82 -4.24 2.81
C LEU A 81 7.60 -5.01 4.11
N HIS A 82 6.93 -6.16 4.02
CA HIS A 82 6.68 -7.00 5.19
C HIS A 82 8.00 -7.38 5.88
N ARG A 83 8.98 -7.80 5.10
CA ARG A 83 10.29 -8.17 5.61
C ARG A 83 10.99 -6.99 6.29
N GLU A 84 10.93 -5.83 5.67
CA GLU A 84 11.55 -4.62 6.22
C GLU A 84 10.89 -4.18 7.52
N LEU A 85 9.57 -4.24 7.59
CA LEU A 85 8.84 -3.88 8.80
C LEU A 85 9.15 -4.87 9.94
N LEU A 86 9.21 -6.17 9.64
CA LEU A 86 9.59 -7.16 10.64
C LEU A 86 10.99 -6.90 11.16
N ARG A 87 11.92 -6.57 10.26
CA ARG A 87 13.30 -6.29 10.66
C ARG A 87 13.35 -5.10 11.61
N ARG A 88 12.63 -4.03 11.31
CA ARG A 88 12.62 -2.82 12.14
C ARG A 88 11.96 -3.06 13.49
N LEU A 89 10.85 -3.77 13.50
CA LEU A 89 10.14 -4.10 14.74
C LEU A 89 10.98 -5.03 15.63
N ASN A 90 11.66 -5.99 15.02
CA ASN A 90 12.53 -6.88 15.76
C ASN A 90 13.70 -6.12 16.41
N ALA A 91 14.30 -5.21 15.64
CA ALA A 91 15.39 -4.39 16.17
C ALA A 91 14.93 -3.51 17.33
N ALA A 92 13.68 -3.07 17.32
CA ALA A 92 13.08 -2.27 18.39
C ALA A 92 12.54 -3.13 19.54
N GLY A 93 12.54 -4.46 19.42
CA GLY A 93 11.98 -5.34 20.43
C GLY A 93 10.48 -5.33 20.54
N GLN A 94 9.79 -4.94 19.47
CA GLN A 94 8.34 -4.73 19.47
C GLN A 94 7.55 -5.81 18.73
N ILE A 95 8.20 -6.87 18.25
CA ILE A 95 7.51 -7.91 17.51
C ILE A 95 6.76 -8.86 18.45
N ASP A 96 5.50 -9.06 18.16
CA ASP A 96 4.70 -10.12 18.73
C ASP A 96 4.44 -11.14 17.62
N TRP A 97 5.17 -12.23 17.64
CA TRP A 97 5.12 -13.26 16.60
C TRP A 97 3.76 -13.95 16.51
N SER A 98 2.99 -13.92 17.59
CA SER A 98 1.67 -14.55 17.60
C SER A 98 0.69 -13.86 16.65
N ARG A 99 0.96 -12.62 16.27
CA ARG A 99 0.10 -11.84 15.39
C ARG A 99 0.41 -12.02 13.91
N GLY A 100 1.51 -12.65 13.57
CA GLY A 100 1.91 -12.82 12.17
C GLY A 100 0.86 -13.56 11.34
N VAL A 101 0.18 -14.53 11.93
CA VAL A 101 -0.86 -15.30 11.24
C VAL A 101 -2.06 -14.42 10.93
N VAL A 102 -2.43 -13.54 11.85
CA VAL A 102 -3.56 -12.62 11.66
C VAL A 102 -3.29 -11.67 10.49
N ASP A 103 -2.08 -11.12 10.43
CA ASP A 103 -1.70 -10.21 9.35
C ASP A 103 -1.75 -10.89 7.99
N ALA A 104 -1.25 -12.11 7.88
CA ALA A 104 -1.29 -12.88 6.64
C ALA A 104 -2.73 -13.18 6.21
N SER A 105 -3.60 -13.52 7.16
CA SER A 105 -5.00 -13.76 6.86
C SER A 105 -5.71 -12.50 6.37
N HIS A 106 -5.39 -11.37 6.95
CA HIS A 106 -5.95 -10.09 6.56
C HIS A 106 -5.61 -9.75 5.11
N ILE A 107 -4.37 -9.91 4.71
CA ILE A 107 -3.93 -9.65 3.35
C ILE A 107 -4.68 -10.55 2.35
N ARG A 108 -4.84 -11.82 2.67
CA ARG A 108 -5.59 -12.74 1.79
C ARG A 108 -7.05 -12.34 1.63
N ALA A 109 -7.68 -11.90 2.71
CA ALA A 109 -9.07 -11.46 2.65
C ALA A 109 -9.23 -10.26 1.74
N LEU A 110 -8.28 -9.34 1.75
CA LEU A 110 -8.32 -8.16 0.89
C LEU A 110 -8.15 -8.51 -0.58
N GLN A 111 -7.32 -9.47 -0.90
CA GLN A 111 -7.17 -9.94 -2.29
C GLN A 111 -8.45 -10.59 -2.79
N GLY A 112 -9.15 -11.31 -1.95
CA GLY A 112 -10.41 -11.94 -2.31
C GLY A 112 -11.58 -10.98 -2.41
N GLY A 113 -11.41 -9.75 -1.95
CA GLY A 113 -12.47 -8.75 -1.93
C GLY A 113 -12.78 -8.08 -3.26
N LEU A 114 -12.05 -8.41 -4.30
CA LEU A 114 -12.32 -7.91 -5.63
C LEU A 114 -13.19 -8.89 -6.40
#